data_a8f05f31c6fe917c1330abadb7e3e1ca
#
_entry.id   a8f05f31c6fe917c1330abadb7e3e1ca
#
_cell.length_a   1.000
_cell.length_b   1.000
_cell.length_c   1.000
_cell.angle_alpha   90.00
_cell.angle_beta   90.00
_cell.angle_gamma   90.00
#
_symmetry.space_group_name_H-M   'P 1'
#
loop_
_entity.id
_entity.type
_entity.pdbx_description
1 polymer ?
#
loop_
_entity_poly.entity_id
_entity_poly.type
_entity_poly.pdbx_seq_one_letter_code
_entity_poly.pdbx_strand_id
1 'polypeptide(L)'
;MTETALAPAQMQNRGLRDRGSKENQMAEILDGKALAQKMQQELAQQVSELVAQGNRAPGLAVLMVGDNPASAAYVRNKERACEKVGMASYGTHFPTETTQEELMAAIATLNQDERVDGILVQLPLPPHLDSVALLNAIDPDKDADGLHPVNLGRLVRSEPGLRSCTPAGVMRLLAEHNIPLSGKKAVVIGRSILVGKPVALMLLEENATVAIAHSRTVDLPAVAREADLLVAAIGKAEFVTVDMVKPGAVVVDVGINRVETETGSRLVGDVAYDAVKEVASWITPVPGGIGPMTVTMLLYNTVWSYRQRLGLSHTG
;
A
#
# COMPACT_ATOMS: atom_id res chain seq x y z
N MET A 1 7.08 -51.14 48.65
CA MET A 1 8.55 -51.36 48.58
C MET A 1 8.87 -51.78 47.18
N THR A 2 9.42 -50.88 46.42
CA THR A 2 10.55 -51.00 45.47
C THR A 2 10.59 -49.72 44.66
N GLU A 3 11.48 -48.83 45.09
CA GLU A 3 11.93 -47.67 44.32
C GLU A 3 12.67 -48.14 43.07
N THR A 4 12.37 -47.61 41.95
CA THR A 4 13.20 -47.71 40.73
C THR A 4 13.69 -46.33 40.37
N ALA A 5 14.95 -46.08 40.66
CA ALA A 5 15.66 -44.85 40.33
C ALA A 5 15.87 -44.72 38.84
N LEU A 6 15.46 -43.56 38.25
CA LEU A 6 15.78 -43.16 36.89
C LEU A 6 17.13 -42.43 36.88
N ALA A 7 18.06 -42.94 36.08
CA ALA A 7 19.37 -42.36 35.82
C ALA A 7 19.29 -41.04 35.05
N PRO A 8 20.22 -40.08 35.23
CA PRO A 8 20.18 -38.77 34.52
C PRO A 8 20.63 -38.91 33.07
N ALA A 9 19.83 -38.38 32.17
CA ALA A 9 20.15 -38.26 30.74
C ALA A 9 21.33 -37.29 30.53
N GLN A 10 22.35 -37.77 29.86
CA GLN A 10 23.53 -36.98 29.44
C GLN A 10 23.09 -35.87 28.46
N MET A 11 23.24 -34.62 28.85
CA MET A 11 23.19 -33.45 27.98
C MET A 11 24.40 -33.48 27.03
N GLN A 12 24.18 -33.85 25.79
CA GLN A 12 25.16 -33.63 24.72
C GLN A 12 25.25 -32.14 24.41
N ASN A 13 26.40 -31.60 24.77
CA ASN A 13 26.84 -30.25 24.46
C ASN A 13 27.00 -30.11 22.91
N ARG A 14 25.95 -29.68 22.21
CA ARG A 14 26.04 -29.29 20.79
C ARG A 14 26.68 -27.92 20.73
N GLY A 15 27.93 -27.92 20.28
CA GLY A 15 28.80 -26.78 20.13
C GLY A 15 28.11 -25.54 19.55
N LEU A 16 28.38 -24.43 20.21
CA LEU A 16 28.21 -23.07 19.70
C LEU A 16 28.93 -22.99 18.35
N ARG A 17 28.17 -23.01 17.26
CA ARG A 17 28.72 -22.61 15.96
C ARG A 17 29.05 -21.14 16.07
N ASP A 18 30.33 -20.87 15.99
CA ASP A 18 30.97 -19.59 15.80
C ASP A 18 30.22 -18.79 14.72
N ARG A 19 29.62 -17.64 15.10
CA ARG A 19 29.06 -16.70 14.17
C ARG A 19 30.21 -15.90 13.58
N GLY A 20 30.91 -16.56 12.65
CA GLY A 20 31.88 -15.90 11.79
C GLY A 20 31.30 -14.65 11.14
N SER A 21 32.11 -13.61 11.09
CA SER A 21 32.09 -12.39 10.28
C SER A 21 30.80 -12.21 9.47
N LYS A 22 29.94 -11.25 9.88
CA LYS A 22 28.91 -10.70 9.00
C LYS A 22 29.63 -10.04 7.82
N GLU A 23 29.76 -10.76 6.71
CA GLU A 23 29.94 -10.14 5.43
C GLU A 23 28.87 -9.06 5.28
N ASN A 24 29.27 -7.90 4.77
CA ASN A 24 28.38 -6.77 4.48
C ASN A 24 27.39 -7.23 3.38
N GLN A 25 26.31 -7.87 3.77
CA GLN A 25 25.29 -8.36 2.85
C GLN A 25 24.35 -7.18 2.57
N MET A 26 24.38 -6.65 1.34
CA MET A 26 23.43 -5.63 0.89
C MET A 26 21.98 -6.09 1.14
N ALA A 27 21.08 -5.14 1.39
CA ALA A 27 19.67 -5.43 1.60
C ALA A 27 19.05 -6.24 0.45
N GLU A 28 18.21 -7.21 0.79
CA GLU A 28 17.33 -7.85 -0.18
C GLU A 28 16.27 -6.86 -0.68
N ILE A 29 15.85 -7.03 -1.91
CA ILE A 29 14.94 -6.08 -2.57
C ILE A 29 13.49 -6.54 -2.40
N LEU A 30 12.66 -5.66 -1.84
CA LEU A 30 11.22 -5.81 -1.83
C LEU A 30 10.66 -5.35 -3.21
N ASP A 31 10.63 -6.27 -4.18
CA ASP A 31 10.24 -5.98 -5.57
C ASP A 31 8.72 -5.90 -5.73
N GLY A 32 8.17 -4.70 -5.54
CA GLY A 32 6.75 -4.45 -5.72
C GLY A 32 6.29 -4.52 -7.17
N LYS A 33 7.17 -4.30 -8.14
CA LYS A 33 6.82 -4.43 -9.56
C LYS A 33 6.57 -5.89 -9.93
N ALA A 34 7.42 -6.80 -9.50
CA ALA A 34 7.26 -8.24 -9.73
C ALA A 34 5.96 -8.75 -9.05
N LEU A 35 5.73 -8.38 -7.78
CA LEU A 35 4.51 -8.75 -7.08
C LEU A 35 3.26 -8.17 -7.73
N ALA A 36 3.27 -6.91 -8.15
CA ALA A 36 2.14 -6.29 -8.84
C ALA A 36 1.80 -7.03 -10.15
N GLN A 37 2.80 -7.48 -10.91
CA GLN A 37 2.58 -8.26 -12.13
C GLN A 37 1.95 -9.62 -11.84
N LYS A 38 2.43 -10.35 -10.82
CA LYS A 38 1.86 -11.62 -10.35
C LYS A 38 0.40 -11.45 -9.95
N MET A 39 0.11 -10.49 -9.06
CA MET A 39 -1.26 -10.22 -8.59
C MET A 39 -2.21 -9.79 -9.72
N GLN A 40 -1.74 -9.00 -10.70
CA GLN A 40 -2.56 -8.64 -11.86
C GLN A 40 -2.87 -9.85 -12.75
N GLN A 41 -1.96 -10.82 -12.88
CA GLN A 41 -2.24 -12.07 -13.60
C GLN A 41 -3.29 -12.91 -12.85
N GLU A 42 -3.17 -13.03 -11.53
CA GLU A 42 -4.15 -13.71 -10.68
C GLU A 42 -5.54 -13.04 -10.76
N LEU A 43 -5.60 -11.71 -10.72
CA LEU A 43 -6.84 -10.95 -10.90
C LEU A 43 -7.45 -11.17 -12.30
N ALA A 44 -6.63 -11.18 -13.35
CA ALA A 44 -7.09 -11.42 -14.72
C ALA A 44 -7.72 -12.82 -14.85
N GLN A 45 -7.14 -13.84 -14.24
CA GLN A 45 -7.71 -15.17 -14.20
C GLN A 45 -9.05 -15.17 -13.46
N GLN A 46 -9.12 -14.57 -12.26
CA GLN A 46 -10.36 -14.48 -11.49
C GLN A 46 -11.48 -13.76 -12.26
N VAL A 47 -11.17 -12.65 -12.92
CA VAL A 47 -12.13 -11.91 -13.75
C VAL A 47 -12.60 -12.75 -14.91
N SER A 48 -11.69 -13.44 -15.61
CA SER A 48 -12.03 -14.34 -16.73
C SER A 48 -12.95 -15.48 -16.30
N GLU A 49 -12.69 -16.08 -15.14
CA GLU A 49 -13.53 -17.16 -14.56
C GLU A 49 -14.94 -16.65 -14.23
N LEU A 50 -15.05 -15.44 -13.64
CA LEU A 50 -16.35 -14.83 -13.33
C LEU A 50 -17.15 -14.53 -14.60
N VAL A 51 -16.50 -14.01 -15.64
CA VAL A 51 -17.14 -13.73 -16.95
C VAL A 51 -17.56 -15.03 -17.64
N ALA A 52 -16.75 -16.10 -17.58
CA ALA A 52 -17.09 -17.41 -18.14
C ALA A 52 -18.31 -18.05 -17.45
N GLN A 53 -18.58 -17.68 -16.20
CA GLN A 53 -19.78 -18.09 -15.45
C GLN A 53 -21.05 -17.28 -15.81
N GLY A 54 -20.96 -16.36 -16.78
CA GLY A 54 -22.07 -15.53 -17.22
C GLY A 54 -22.24 -14.21 -16.47
N ASN A 55 -21.30 -13.87 -15.59
CA ASN A 55 -21.29 -12.58 -14.92
C ASN A 55 -20.70 -11.49 -15.83
N ARG A 56 -21.07 -10.23 -15.60
CA ARG A 56 -20.38 -9.09 -16.23
C ARG A 56 -18.95 -8.95 -15.70
N ALA A 57 -18.10 -8.23 -16.41
CA ALA A 57 -16.80 -7.82 -15.85
C ALA A 57 -16.97 -6.79 -14.72
N PRO A 58 -16.09 -6.79 -13.69
CA PRO A 58 -16.02 -5.72 -12.69
C PRO A 58 -15.74 -4.37 -13.34
N GLY A 59 -16.33 -3.28 -12.83
CA GLY A 59 -16.21 -1.95 -13.39
C GLY A 59 -15.58 -0.94 -12.45
N LEU A 60 -14.54 -0.23 -12.92
CA LEU A 60 -13.91 0.88 -12.21
C LEU A 60 -14.21 2.21 -12.90
N ALA A 61 -14.77 3.17 -12.18
CA ALA A 61 -14.94 4.55 -12.63
C ALA A 61 -13.83 5.43 -12.05
N VAL A 62 -13.13 6.16 -12.93
CA VAL A 62 -12.08 7.12 -12.53
C VAL A 62 -12.50 8.51 -12.97
N LEU A 63 -12.67 9.41 -12.01
CA LEU A 63 -13.02 10.83 -12.26
C LEU A 63 -11.74 11.66 -12.17
N MET A 64 -11.40 12.38 -13.24
CA MET A 64 -10.29 13.31 -13.30
C MET A 64 -10.82 14.71 -13.61
N VAL A 65 -10.29 15.73 -12.93
CA VAL A 65 -10.65 17.14 -13.17
C VAL A 65 -9.41 17.93 -13.54
N GLY A 66 -9.49 18.69 -14.64
CA GLY A 66 -8.42 19.53 -15.15
C GLY A 66 -7.30 18.76 -15.85
N ASP A 67 -6.32 19.50 -16.38
CA ASP A 67 -5.33 19.01 -17.33
C ASP A 67 -3.94 18.76 -16.72
N ASN A 68 -3.88 18.41 -15.43
CA ASN A 68 -2.59 18.11 -14.79
C ASN A 68 -1.92 16.89 -15.47
N PRO A 69 -0.74 17.05 -16.11
CA PRO A 69 -0.10 15.98 -16.89
C PRO A 69 0.27 14.76 -16.05
N ALA A 70 0.60 14.96 -14.77
CA ALA A 70 0.92 13.85 -13.86
C ALA A 70 -0.36 13.05 -13.54
N SER A 71 -1.47 13.73 -13.21
CA SER A 71 -2.76 13.08 -12.99
C SER A 71 -3.22 12.30 -14.23
N ALA A 72 -3.11 12.89 -15.42
CA ALA A 72 -3.46 12.23 -16.69
C ALA A 72 -2.61 10.97 -16.94
N ALA A 73 -1.32 11.00 -16.60
CA ALA A 73 -0.46 9.81 -16.71
C ALA A 73 -0.88 8.70 -15.73
N TYR A 74 -1.25 9.07 -14.49
CA TYR A 74 -1.75 8.10 -13.49
C TYR A 74 -3.09 7.49 -13.92
N VAL A 75 -4.03 8.29 -14.44
CA VAL A 75 -5.32 7.80 -14.94
C VAL A 75 -5.10 6.80 -16.09
N ARG A 76 -4.30 7.18 -17.11
CA ARG A 76 -3.97 6.25 -18.22
C ARG A 76 -3.34 4.94 -17.74
N ASN A 77 -2.50 4.98 -16.70
CA ASN A 77 -1.90 3.76 -16.16
C ASN A 77 -2.95 2.87 -15.47
N LYS A 78 -3.93 3.46 -14.78
CA LYS A 78 -5.06 2.74 -14.17
C LYS A 78 -5.98 2.13 -15.22
N GLU A 79 -6.32 2.87 -16.27
CA GLU A 79 -7.13 2.38 -17.39
C GLU A 79 -6.47 1.18 -18.09
N ARG A 80 -5.19 1.29 -18.42
CA ARG A 80 -4.41 0.18 -19.00
C ARG A 80 -4.35 -1.04 -18.06
N ALA A 81 -4.26 -0.80 -16.75
CA ALA A 81 -4.26 -1.88 -15.78
C ALA A 81 -5.63 -2.56 -15.70
N CYS A 82 -6.75 -1.81 -15.78
CA CYS A 82 -8.10 -2.38 -15.90
C CYS A 82 -8.23 -3.24 -17.16
N GLU A 83 -7.84 -2.71 -18.32
CA GLU A 83 -7.87 -3.44 -19.60
C GLU A 83 -7.07 -4.75 -19.52
N LYS A 84 -5.86 -4.70 -18.98
CA LYS A 84 -4.97 -5.86 -18.82
C LYS A 84 -5.58 -6.98 -17.99
N VAL A 85 -6.39 -6.65 -16.97
CA VAL A 85 -7.03 -7.65 -16.10
C VAL A 85 -8.47 -7.99 -16.54
N GLY A 86 -8.94 -7.44 -17.67
CA GLY A 86 -10.27 -7.72 -18.21
C GLY A 86 -11.41 -7.01 -17.47
N MET A 87 -11.12 -5.94 -16.71
CA MET A 87 -12.12 -5.10 -16.07
C MET A 87 -12.64 -4.03 -17.02
N ALA A 88 -13.89 -3.61 -16.84
CA ALA A 88 -14.44 -2.44 -17.52
C ALA A 88 -13.90 -1.15 -16.87
N SER A 89 -13.57 -0.15 -17.71
CA SER A 89 -13.15 1.18 -17.26
C SER A 89 -14.18 2.23 -17.71
N TYR A 90 -14.66 3.02 -16.75
CA TYR A 90 -15.66 4.09 -16.95
C TYR A 90 -15.05 5.45 -16.59
N GLY A 91 -13.87 5.74 -17.17
CA GLY A 91 -13.17 7.00 -16.94
C GLY A 91 -13.94 8.21 -17.45
N THR A 92 -13.98 9.30 -16.68
CA THR A 92 -14.54 10.58 -17.08
C THR A 92 -13.56 11.70 -16.75
N HIS A 93 -13.23 12.48 -17.76
CA HIS A 93 -12.39 13.67 -17.63
C HIS A 93 -13.26 14.93 -17.67
N PHE A 94 -13.21 15.69 -16.59
CA PHE A 94 -13.94 16.94 -16.42
C PHE A 94 -13.04 18.15 -16.67
N PRO A 95 -13.56 19.23 -17.26
CA PRO A 95 -12.85 20.51 -17.37
C PRO A 95 -12.40 21.05 -16.01
N THR A 96 -11.38 21.92 -16.01
CA THR A 96 -10.86 22.55 -14.76
C THR A 96 -11.94 23.36 -14.03
N GLU A 97 -12.86 23.95 -14.77
CA GLU A 97 -13.94 24.84 -14.29
C GLU A 97 -15.15 24.08 -13.73
N THR A 98 -15.13 22.72 -13.79
CA THR A 98 -16.24 21.89 -13.29
C THR A 98 -16.55 22.22 -11.84
N THR A 99 -17.83 22.41 -11.56
CA THR A 99 -18.30 22.80 -10.23
C THR A 99 -18.37 21.62 -9.27
N GLN A 100 -18.43 21.92 -7.97
CA GLN A 100 -18.62 20.93 -6.91
C GLN A 100 -19.92 20.14 -7.13
N GLU A 101 -21.01 20.81 -7.51
CA GLU A 101 -22.34 20.24 -7.74
C GLU A 101 -22.33 19.26 -8.91
N GLU A 102 -21.65 19.58 -10.00
CA GLU A 102 -21.53 18.70 -11.17
C GLU A 102 -20.80 17.40 -10.82
N LEU A 103 -19.69 17.48 -10.05
CA LEU A 103 -18.97 16.30 -9.61
C LEU A 103 -19.76 15.48 -8.59
N MET A 104 -20.48 16.13 -7.66
CA MET A 104 -21.37 15.44 -6.72
C MET A 104 -22.47 14.68 -7.46
N ALA A 105 -23.07 15.28 -8.50
CA ALA A 105 -24.08 14.62 -9.34
C ALA A 105 -23.51 13.43 -10.12
N ALA A 106 -22.28 13.58 -10.66
CA ALA A 106 -21.58 12.48 -11.33
C ALA A 106 -21.30 11.31 -10.37
N ILE A 107 -20.81 11.58 -9.16
CA ILE A 107 -20.57 10.56 -8.13
C ILE A 107 -21.90 9.89 -7.74
N ALA A 108 -22.98 10.66 -7.54
CA ALA A 108 -24.30 10.11 -7.21
C ALA A 108 -24.81 9.17 -8.31
N THR A 109 -24.60 9.52 -9.59
CA THR A 109 -24.94 8.67 -10.72
C THR A 109 -24.13 7.36 -10.73
N LEU A 110 -22.83 7.43 -10.49
CA LEU A 110 -21.95 6.25 -10.43
C LEU A 110 -22.25 5.35 -9.21
N ASN A 111 -22.66 5.94 -8.10
CA ASN A 111 -23.12 5.18 -6.92
C ASN A 111 -24.33 4.28 -7.26
N GLN A 112 -25.23 4.76 -8.13
CA GLN A 112 -26.43 4.03 -8.57
C GLN A 112 -26.18 3.10 -9.77
N ASP A 113 -25.09 3.27 -10.50
CA ASP A 113 -24.78 2.45 -11.67
C ASP A 113 -24.34 1.03 -11.24
N GLU A 114 -25.16 0.04 -11.56
CA GLU A 114 -24.88 -1.36 -11.24
C GLU A 114 -23.66 -1.94 -11.98
N ARG A 115 -23.20 -1.27 -13.03
CA ARG A 115 -22.00 -1.66 -13.79
C ARG A 115 -20.71 -1.22 -13.10
N VAL A 116 -20.79 -0.28 -12.15
CA VAL A 116 -19.65 0.31 -11.45
C VAL A 116 -19.51 -0.32 -10.06
N ASP A 117 -18.36 -0.91 -9.80
CA ASP A 117 -18.01 -1.57 -8.54
C ASP A 117 -16.95 -0.82 -7.74
N GLY A 118 -16.21 0.06 -8.41
CA GLY A 118 -15.25 0.95 -7.78
C GLY A 118 -15.33 2.35 -8.36
N ILE A 119 -15.22 3.36 -7.50
CA ILE A 119 -15.16 4.78 -7.88
C ILE A 119 -13.89 5.37 -7.29
N LEU A 120 -13.15 6.11 -8.12
CA LEU A 120 -11.95 6.84 -7.76
C LEU A 120 -12.06 8.28 -8.21
N VAL A 121 -11.84 9.23 -7.32
CA VAL A 121 -11.60 10.64 -7.65
C VAL A 121 -10.09 10.88 -7.65
N GLN A 122 -9.52 11.19 -8.84
CA GLN A 122 -8.08 11.40 -8.99
C GLN A 122 -7.64 12.71 -8.34
N LEU A 123 -6.82 12.60 -7.30
CA LEU A 123 -6.17 13.75 -6.66
C LEU A 123 -4.85 14.13 -7.36
N PRO A 124 -4.41 15.41 -7.28
CA PRO A 124 -5.11 16.53 -6.63
C PRO A 124 -6.24 17.11 -7.50
N LEU A 125 -7.22 17.69 -6.83
CA LEU A 125 -8.29 18.46 -7.48
C LEU A 125 -7.93 19.96 -7.58
N PRO A 126 -8.57 20.73 -8.50
CA PRO A 126 -8.51 22.17 -8.48
C PRO A 126 -8.90 22.77 -7.12
N PRO A 127 -8.29 23.92 -6.70
CA PRO A 127 -8.46 24.46 -5.34
C PRO A 127 -9.88 24.89 -4.94
N HIS A 128 -10.76 25.12 -5.92
CA HIS A 128 -12.16 25.50 -5.68
C HIS A 128 -13.05 24.29 -5.30
N LEU A 129 -12.54 23.07 -5.41
CA LEU A 129 -13.29 21.85 -5.11
C LEU A 129 -12.92 21.31 -3.72
N ASP A 130 -13.93 20.99 -2.94
CA ASP A 130 -13.76 20.30 -1.65
C ASP A 130 -13.57 18.79 -1.87
N SER A 131 -12.31 18.38 -1.89
CA SER A 131 -11.95 16.98 -2.08
C SER A 131 -12.49 16.08 -0.96
N VAL A 132 -12.63 16.57 0.27
CA VAL A 132 -13.15 15.77 1.40
C VAL A 132 -14.63 15.49 1.19
N ALA A 133 -15.41 16.50 0.81
CA ALA A 133 -16.83 16.33 0.53
C ALA A 133 -17.06 15.35 -0.64
N LEU A 134 -16.26 15.45 -1.71
CA LEU A 134 -16.36 14.56 -2.88
C LEU A 134 -16.00 13.10 -2.53
N LEU A 135 -14.92 12.88 -1.80
CA LEU A 135 -14.54 11.52 -1.37
C LEU A 135 -15.60 10.91 -0.42
N ASN A 136 -16.21 11.71 0.43
CA ASN A 136 -17.27 11.26 1.34
C ASN A 136 -18.62 11.02 0.64
N ALA A 137 -18.80 11.51 -0.59
CA ALA A 137 -20.00 11.25 -1.39
C ALA A 137 -19.97 9.89 -2.13
N ILE A 138 -18.81 9.26 -2.22
CA ILE A 138 -18.66 7.92 -2.79
C ILE A 138 -19.35 6.92 -1.86
N ASP A 139 -20.10 5.96 -2.43
CA ASP A 139 -20.61 4.83 -1.66
C ASP A 139 -19.43 4.08 -1.00
N PRO A 140 -19.42 3.89 0.33
CA PRO A 140 -18.33 3.18 1.01
C PRO A 140 -17.98 1.82 0.43
N ASP A 141 -18.96 1.12 -0.13
CA ASP A 141 -18.76 -0.19 -0.74
C ASP A 141 -18.27 -0.10 -2.21
N LYS A 142 -18.19 1.11 -2.78
CA LYS A 142 -17.55 1.43 -4.08
C LYS A 142 -16.30 2.29 -3.95
N ASP A 143 -15.85 2.62 -2.73
CA ASP A 143 -14.66 3.42 -2.45
C ASP A 143 -13.38 2.64 -2.80
N ALA A 144 -13.01 2.64 -4.08
CA ALA A 144 -11.89 1.82 -4.57
C ALA A 144 -10.53 2.20 -3.97
N ASP A 145 -10.34 3.46 -3.55
CA ASP A 145 -9.11 3.91 -2.86
C ASP A 145 -9.08 3.55 -1.37
N GLY A 146 -10.22 3.18 -0.77
CA GLY A 146 -10.32 2.81 0.64
C GLY A 146 -10.13 3.97 1.61
N LEU A 147 -10.55 5.18 1.23
CA LEU A 147 -10.34 6.42 1.98
C LEU A 147 -11.60 6.95 2.67
N HIS A 148 -12.76 6.38 2.36
CA HIS A 148 -14.03 6.78 2.96
C HIS A 148 -14.00 6.56 4.48
N PRO A 149 -14.54 7.50 5.30
CA PRO A 149 -14.55 7.38 6.76
C PRO A 149 -15.12 6.07 7.30
N VAL A 150 -16.11 5.49 6.62
CA VAL A 150 -16.68 4.17 6.97
C VAL A 150 -15.61 3.07 6.83
N ASN A 151 -14.85 3.04 5.73
CA ASN A 151 -13.80 2.05 5.51
C ASN A 151 -12.62 2.23 6.47
N LEU A 152 -12.24 3.47 6.76
CA LEU A 152 -11.25 3.77 7.80
C LEU A 152 -11.75 3.36 9.20
N GLY A 153 -13.05 3.53 9.48
CA GLY A 153 -13.70 3.06 10.70
C GLY A 153 -13.69 1.53 10.80
N ARG A 154 -13.99 0.82 9.70
CA ARG A 154 -13.88 -0.64 9.61
C ARG A 154 -12.45 -1.11 9.89
N LEU A 155 -11.43 -0.39 9.35
CA LEU A 155 -10.02 -0.69 9.64
C LEU A 155 -9.71 -0.53 11.13
N VAL A 156 -10.12 0.57 11.77
CA VAL A 156 -9.92 0.79 13.22
C VAL A 156 -10.54 -0.32 14.07
N ARG A 157 -11.65 -0.89 13.62
CA ARG A 157 -12.41 -1.94 14.31
C ARG A 157 -11.98 -3.37 13.94
N SER A 158 -10.98 -3.50 13.05
CA SER A 158 -10.56 -4.79 12.46
C SER A 158 -11.73 -5.53 11.79
N GLU A 159 -12.67 -4.78 11.20
CA GLU A 159 -13.80 -5.31 10.45
C GLU A 159 -13.46 -5.45 8.95
N PRO A 160 -14.07 -6.40 8.22
CA PRO A 160 -13.90 -6.51 6.78
C PRO A 160 -14.34 -5.23 6.04
N GLY A 161 -13.61 -4.86 5.00
CA GLY A 161 -13.92 -3.68 4.19
C GLY A 161 -12.78 -3.33 3.24
N LEU A 162 -13.04 -2.35 2.39
CA LEU A 162 -12.02 -1.82 1.48
C LEU A 162 -10.88 -1.17 2.29
N ARG A 163 -9.66 -1.37 1.84
CA ARG A 163 -8.46 -0.85 2.52
C ARG A 163 -7.76 0.18 1.63
N SER A 164 -7.17 1.20 2.25
CA SER A 164 -6.35 2.18 1.52
C SER A 164 -5.31 1.48 0.66
N CYS A 165 -5.30 1.77 -0.66
CA CYS A 165 -4.55 1.02 -1.66
C CYS A 165 -3.05 0.96 -1.37
N THR A 166 -2.40 2.09 -1.10
CA THR A 166 -0.97 2.14 -0.84
C THR A 166 -0.58 1.38 0.44
N PRO A 167 -1.23 1.58 1.59
CA PRO A 167 -1.03 0.78 2.78
C PRO A 167 -1.25 -0.72 2.58
N ALA A 168 -2.33 -1.10 1.90
CA ALA A 168 -2.59 -2.51 1.59
C ALA A 168 -1.49 -3.11 0.69
N GLY A 169 -0.96 -2.32 -0.26
CA GLY A 169 0.20 -2.70 -1.07
C GLY A 169 1.46 -2.95 -0.24
N VAL A 170 1.71 -2.13 0.79
CA VAL A 170 2.80 -2.36 1.75
C VAL A 170 2.61 -3.70 2.45
N MET A 171 1.43 -3.96 3.01
CA MET A 171 1.15 -5.21 3.73
C MET A 171 1.29 -6.45 2.83
N ARG A 172 0.78 -6.39 1.60
CA ARG A 172 0.93 -7.49 0.61
C ARG A 172 2.39 -7.76 0.27
N LEU A 173 3.19 -6.71 0.11
CA LEU A 173 4.61 -6.84 -0.18
C LEU A 173 5.39 -7.47 0.98
N LEU A 174 5.10 -7.07 2.21
CA LEU A 174 5.70 -7.66 3.41
C LEU A 174 5.30 -9.14 3.56
N ALA A 175 4.02 -9.47 3.32
CA ALA A 175 3.52 -10.85 3.39
C ALA A 175 4.14 -11.75 2.31
N GLU A 176 4.29 -11.28 1.07
CA GLU A 176 4.91 -12.04 -0.03
C GLU A 176 6.33 -12.49 0.32
N HIS A 177 7.08 -11.63 1.00
CA HIS A 177 8.45 -11.91 1.44
C HIS A 177 8.53 -12.56 2.82
N ASN A 178 7.40 -12.96 3.40
CA ASN A 178 7.32 -13.60 4.73
C ASN A 178 8.01 -12.77 5.82
N ILE A 179 7.93 -11.44 5.76
CA ILE A 179 8.49 -10.55 6.77
C ILE A 179 7.67 -10.69 8.07
N PRO A 180 8.26 -11.15 9.18
CA PRO A 180 7.53 -11.33 10.42
C PRO A 180 7.21 -9.97 11.06
N LEU A 181 5.93 -9.73 11.38
CA LEU A 181 5.46 -8.48 11.98
C LEU A 181 5.12 -8.63 13.46
N SER A 182 4.62 -9.80 13.87
CA SER A 182 4.21 -10.05 15.25
C SER A 182 5.37 -9.86 16.23
N GLY A 183 5.15 -9.01 17.25
CA GLY A 183 6.12 -8.63 18.25
C GLY A 183 7.25 -7.73 17.77
N LYS A 184 7.22 -7.26 16.51
CA LYS A 184 8.21 -6.33 15.97
C LYS A 184 7.84 -4.89 16.28
N LYS A 185 8.87 -4.03 16.40
CA LYS A 185 8.69 -2.59 16.51
C LYS A 185 8.65 -1.97 15.13
N ALA A 186 7.50 -1.42 14.75
CA ALA A 186 7.32 -0.69 13.51
C ALA A 186 7.29 0.82 13.79
N VAL A 187 8.04 1.59 13.01
CA VAL A 187 7.96 3.05 13.02
C VAL A 187 7.50 3.52 11.65
N VAL A 188 6.42 4.31 11.64
CA VAL A 188 5.86 4.93 10.45
C VAL A 188 6.18 6.42 10.50
N ILE A 189 7.03 6.90 9.58
CA ILE A 189 7.33 8.34 9.46
C ILE A 189 6.34 8.94 8.46
N GLY A 190 5.37 9.67 8.98
CA GLY A 190 4.25 10.24 8.24
C GLY A 190 2.91 9.91 8.90
N ARG A 191 1.94 10.83 8.80
CA ARG A 191 0.62 10.68 9.45
C ARG A 191 -0.54 11.12 8.57
N SER A 192 -0.35 11.00 7.25
CA SER A 192 -1.43 11.28 6.29
C SER A 192 -2.57 10.28 6.45
N ILE A 193 -3.78 10.69 6.05
CA ILE A 193 -4.93 9.80 5.98
C ILE A 193 -4.79 8.79 4.83
N LEU A 194 -4.01 9.15 3.81
CA LEU A 194 -3.80 8.31 2.62
C LEU A 194 -2.88 7.12 2.92
N VAL A 195 -1.85 7.32 3.76
CA VAL A 195 -0.80 6.30 3.96
C VAL A 195 -0.47 6.09 5.44
N GLY A 196 0.04 7.11 6.12
CA GLY A 196 0.68 6.94 7.43
C GLY A 196 -0.23 6.34 8.50
N LYS A 197 -1.44 6.87 8.66
CA LYS A 197 -2.42 6.35 9.62
C LYS A 197 -2.91 4.95 9.24
N PRO A 198 -3.36 4.70 8.00
CA PRO A 198 -3.84 3.37 7.62
C PRO A 198 -2.77 2.28 7.72
N VAL A 199 -1.53 2.53 7.26
CA VAL A 199 -0.48 1.51 7.35
C VAL A 199 -0.12 1.19 8.81
N ALA A 200 -0.13 2.20 9.69
CA ALA A 200 0.11 1.99 11.12
C ALA A 200 -0.96 1.10 11.75
N LEU A 201 -2.23 1.29 11.39
CA LEU A 201 -3.34 0.44 11.86
C LEU A 201 -3.24 -0.99 11.30
N MET A 202 -2.91 -1.15 10.02
CA MET A 202 -2.72 -2.49 9.43
C MET A 202 -1.53 -3.23 10.06
N LEU A 203 -0.44 -2.55 10.37
CA LEU A 203 0.69 -3.13 11.09
C LEU A 203 0.31 -3.55 12.52
N LEU A 204 -0.57 -2.77 13.18
CA LEU A 204 -1.12 -3.11 14.48
C LEU A 204 -2.01 -4.37 14.41
N GLU A 205 -2.84 -4.52 13.37
CA GLU A 205 -3.64 -5.73 13.13
C GLU A 205 -2.76 -6.98 13.02
N GLU A 206 -1.53 -6.85 12.48
CA GLU A 206 -0.52 -7.93 12.39
C GLU A 206 0.34 -8.07 13.66
N ASN A 207 -0.13 -7.54 14.79
CA ASN A 207 0.51 -7.62 16.11
C ASN A 207 1.90 -6.95 16.20
N ALA A 208 2.19 -5.95 15.37
CA ALA A 208 3.36 -5.11 15.54
C ALA A 208 3.12 -4.07 16.64
N THR A 209 4.18 -3.67 17.36
CA THR A 209 4.16 -2.47 18.22
C THR A 209 4.47 -1.26 17.35
N VAL A 210 3.51 -0.35 17.18
CA VAL A 210 3.61 0.71 16.18
C VAL A 210 3.79 2.08 16.83
N ALA A 211 4.78 2.83 16.35
CA ALA A 211 4.95 4.26 16.61
C ALA A 211 4.75 5.08 15.32
N ILE A 212 3.94 6.13 15.40
CA ILE A 212 3.76 7.09 14.30
C ILE A 212 4.61 8.33 14.61
N ALA A 213 5.61 8.60 13.78
CA ALA A 213 6.49 9.74 13.88
C ALA A 213 6.18 10.79 12.80
N HIS A 214 6.47 12.06 13.07
CA HIS A 214 6.12 13.17 12.18
C HIS A 214 7.02 14.40 12.44
N SER A 215 6.79 15.48 11.72
CA SER A 215 7.58 16.74 11.81
C SER A 215 7.63 17.42 13.18
N ARG A 216 6.82 16.99 14.14
CA ARG A 216 6.81 17.47 15.53
C ARG A 216 7.38 16.45 16.51
N THR A 217 7.86 15.29 16.03
CA THR A 217 8.49 14.27 16.87
C THR A 217 9.84 14.79 17.36
N VAL A 218 10.05 14.75 18.67
CA VAL A 218 11.33 15.10 19.29
C VAL A 218 12.32 13.97 19.00
N ASP A 219 13.52 14.33 18.57
CA ASP A 219 14.58 13.39 18.19
C ASP A 219 14.09 12.27 17.25
N LEU A 220 13.55 12.69 16.09
CA LEU A 220 13.04 11.78 15.09
C LEU A 220 14.06 10.68 14.67
N PRO A 221 15.35 10.98 14.51
CA PRO A 221 16.35 9.95 14.24
C PRO A 221 16.43 8.87 15.32
N ALA A 222 16.38 9.21 16.59
CA ALA A 222 16.40 8.24 17.69
C ALA A 222 15.17 7.33 17.65
N VAL A 223 13.97 7.90 17.43
CA VAL A 223 12.73 7.13 17.31
C VAL A 223 12.79 6.17 16.09
N ALA A 224 13.29 6.66 14.96
CA ALA A 224 13.38 5.85 13.73
C ALA A 224 14.36 4.67 13.88
N ARG A 225 15.51 4.89 14.56
CA ARG A 225 16.49 3.80 14.82
C ARG A 225 16.00 2.67 15.71
N GLU A 226 14.89 2.83 16.40
CA GLU A 226 14.31 1.74 17.19
C GLU A 226 13.54 0.71 16.35
N ALA A 227 13.26 1.03 15.08
CA ALA A 227 12.41 0.22 14.21
C ALA A 227 13.06 -1.06 13.72
N ASP A 228 12.37 -2.18 13.90
CA ASP A 228 12.64 -3.42 13.15
C ASP A 228 12.08 -3.32 11.73
N LEU A 229 10.97 -2.57 11.58
CA LEU A 229 10.35 -2.16 10.32
C LEU A 229 10.16 -0.65 10.30
N LEU A 230 10.80 0.03 9.35
CA LEU A 230 10.67 1.46 9.12
C LEU A 230 9.88 1.73 7.84
N VAL A 231 8.77 2.47 7.94
CA VAL A 231 7.97 2.90 6.81
C VAL A 231 8.13 4.41 6.63
N ALA A 232 8.69 4.84 5.50
CA ALA A 232 8.83 6.25 5.15
C ALA A 232 7.69 6.69 4.23
N ALA A 233 6.88 7.66 4.68
CA ALA A 233 5.71 8.19 3.96
C ALA A 233 5.55 9.70 4.20
N ILE A 234 6.60 10.47 3.87
CA ILE A 234 6.76 11.89 4.20
C ILE A 234 6.54 12.78 2.96
N GLY A 235 6.88 12.27 1.76
CA GLY A 235 6.91 13.04 0.53
C GLY A 235 8.08 14.04 0.48
N LYS A 236 9.24 13.65 1.00
CA LYS A 236 10.49 14.42 0.95
C LYS A 236 11.64 13.54 0.46
N ALA A 237 12.20 13.93 -0.68
CA ALA A 237 13.30 13.21 -1.31
C ALA A 237 14.47 12.95 -0.35
N GLU A 238 14.86 11.68 -0.23
CA GLU A 238 16.06 11.19 0.48
C GLU A 238 16.18 11.70 1.93
N PHE A 239 15.04 11.97 2.58
CA PHE A 239 15.00 12.50 3.95
C PHE A 239 15.46 11.49 5.00
N VAL A 240 15.16 10.20 4.81
CA VAL A 240 15.58 9.14 5.72
C VAL A 240 16.98 8.69 5.36
N THR A 241 17.92 9.01 6.23
CA THR A 241 19.36 8.74 6.07
C THR A 241 19.79 7.54 6.93
N VAL A 242 21.00 7.05 6.74
CA VAL A 242 21.56 5.87 7.43
C VAL A 242 21.49 5.99 8.96
N ASP A 243 21.73 7.18 9.48
CA ASP A 243 21.68 7.48 10.92
C ASP A 243 20.27 7.35 11.53
N MET A 244 19.25 7.27 10.71
CA MET A 244 17.86 7.03 11.11
C MET A 244 17.43 5.56 11.03
N VAL A 245 18.30 4.67 10.54
CA VAL A 245 17.95 3.26 10.29
C VAL A 245 18.72 2.34 11.24
N LYS A 246 17.98 1.46 11.91
CA LYS A 246 18.57 0.37 12.71
C LYS A 246 19.25 -0.64 11.78
N PRO A 247 20.52 -1.01 11.99
CA PRO A 247 21.15 -2.06 11.19
C PRO A 247 20.34 -3.35 11.18
N GLY A 248 20.07 -3.87 10.00
CA GLY A 248 19.24 -5.05 9.78
C GLY A 248 17.72 -4.80 9.80
N ALA A 249 17.26 -3.55 9.86
CA ALA A 249 15.85 -3.23 9.73
C ALA A 249 15.30 -3.48 8.32
N VAL A 250 14.01 -3.76 8.24
CA VAL A 250 13.24 -3.72 6.99
C VAL A 250 12.85 -2.28 6.72
N VAL A 251 13.12 -1.76 5.51
CA VAL A 251 12.83 -0.38 5.14
C VAL A 251 11.86 -0.34 3.97
N VAL A 252 10.68 0.23 4.19
CA VAL A 252 9.64 0.44 3.17
C VAL A 252 9.54 1.91 2.84
N ASP A 253 9.94 2.28 1.65
CA ASP A 253 9.84 3.62 1.11
C ASP A 253 8.55 3.76 0.27
N VAL A 254 7.64 4.60 0.72
CA VAL A 254 6.38 4.91 0.02
C VAL A 254 6.50 6.20 -0.79
N GLY A 255 7.56 6.98 -0.55
CA GLY A 255 7.78 8.25 -1.22
C GLY A 255 7.98 8.12 -2.72
N ILE A 256 7.44 9.06 -3.48
CA ILE A 256 7.73 9.24 -4.90
C ILE A 256 7.95 10.72 -5.12
N ASN A 257 9.20 11.12 -5.26
CA ASN A 257 9.61 12.51 -5.45
C ASN A 257 10.30 12.66 -6.80
N ARG A 258 9.93 13.69 -7.54
CA ARG A 258 10.65 14.08 -8.75
C ARG A 258 11.72 15.08 -8.39
N VAL A 259 12.96 14.77 -8.68
CA VAL A 259 14.11 15.67 -8.50
C VAL A 259 14.71 16.00 -9.85
N GLU A 260 14.98 17.29 -10.06
CA GLU A 260 15.67 17.76 -11.25
C GLU A 260 17.18 17.44 -11.15
N THR A 261 17.76 17.04 -12.28
CA THR A 261 19.19 16.73 -12.41
C THR A 261 19.76 17.47 -13.62
N GLU A 262 21.05 17.54 -13.76
CA GLU A 262 21.70 18.17 -14.92
C GLU A 262 21.29 17.53 -16.27
N THR A 263 20.91 16.26 -16.26
CA THR A 263 20.54 15.49 -17.46
C THR A 263 19.03 15.28 -17.61
N GLY A 264 18.19 15.92 -16.77
CA GLY A 264 16.74 15.77 -16.79
C GLY A 264 16.17 15.60 -15.39
N SER A 265 15.09 14.82 -15.22
CA SER A 265 14.52 14.55 -13.91
C SER A 265 14.53 13.04 -13.59
N ARG A 266 14.74 12.70 -12.33
CA ARG A 266 14.63 11.32 -11.83
C ARG A 266 13.59 11.20 -10.72
N LEU A 267 13.04 10.00 -10.55
CA LEU A 267 12.20 9.66 -9.40
C LEU A 267 13.08 9.08 -8.29
N VAL A 268 12.88 9.57 -7.09
CA VAL A 268 13.54 9.09 -5.87
C VAL A 268 12.49 8.91 -4.77
N GLY A 269 12.80 8.10 -3.78
CA GLY A 269 11.96 7.92 -2.61
C GLY A 269 12.20 8.95 -1.51
N ASP A 270 11.61 8.69 -0.35
CA ASP A 270 11.85 9.42 0.89
C ASP A 270 13.13 8.94 1.59
N VAL A 271 13.67 7.80 1.17
CA VAL A 271 14.87 7.16 1.75
C VAL A 271 16.08 7.40 0.86
N ALA A 272 17.23 7.72 1.48
CA ALA A 272 18.53 7.78 0.82
C ALA A 272 18.98 6.35 0.44
N TYR A 273 18.37 5.81 -0.62
CA TYR A 273 18.37 4.40 -1.01
C TYR A 273 19.78 3.79 -1.06
N ASP A 274 20.72 4.45 -1.76
CA ASP A 274 22.05 3.89 -1.99
C ASP A 274 22.85 3.70 -0.70
N ALA A 275 22.67 4.57 0.27
CA ALA A 275 23.33 4.47 1.57
C ALA A 275 22.58 3.50 2.52
N VAL A 276 21.25 3.55 2.52
CA VAL A 276 20.43 2.73 3.45
C VAL A 276 20.44 1.25 3.07
N LYS A 277 20.54 0.90 1.78
CA LYS A 277 20.61 -0.50 1.35
C LYS A 277 21.85 -1.25 1.90
N GLU A 278 22.89 -0.53 2.31
CA GLU A 278 24.10 -1.13 2.89
C GLU A 278 23.90 -1.57 4.37
N VAL A 279 22.85 -1.06 5.03
CA VAL A 279 22.59 -1.32 6.46
C VAL A 279 21.26 -2.02 6.73
N ALA A 280 20.28 -1.90 5.83
CA ALA A 280 18.99 -2.57 5.94
C ALA A 280 19.11 -4.07 5.64
N SER A 281 18.15 -4.88 6.10
CA SER A 281 18.03 -6.28 5.67
C SER A 281 17.17 -6.40 4.40
N TRP A 282 16.13 -5.58 4.30
CA TRP A 282 15.22 -5.49 3.16
C TRP A 282 14.94 -4.02 2.86
N ILE A 283 14.78 -3.69 1.57
CA ILE A 283 14.45 -2.32 1.16
C ILE A 283 13.59 -2.30 -0.11
N THR A 284 12.63 -1.39 -0.19
CA THR A 284 11.89 -1.13 -1.43
C THR A 284 12.66 -0.18 -2.34
N PRO A 285 12.76 -0.44 -3.65
CA PRO A 285 13.33 0.50 -4.61
C PRO A 285 12.30 1.59 -5.00
N VAL A 286 12.79 2.76 -5.42
CA VAL A 286 11.96 3.80 -6.06
C VAL A 286 12.65 4.25 -7.35
N PRO A 287 12.01 4.04 -8.52
CA PRO A 287 10.73 3.38 -8.75
C PRO A 287 10.80 1.84 -8.64
N GLY A 288 9.62 1.19 -8.55
CA GLY A 288 9.50 -0.28 -8.60
C GLY A 288 9.08 -0.96 -7.29
N GLY A 289 9.05 -0.20 -6.18
CA GLY A 289 8.53 -0.67 -4.88
C GLY A 289 7.01 -0.51 -4.77
N ILE A 290 6.56 0.44 -3.95
CA ILE A 290 5.14 0.57 -3.57
C ILE A 290 4.24 1.13 -4.69
N GLY A 291 4.75 1.99 -5.58
CA GLY A 291 3.94 2.60 -6.64
C GLY A 291 3.15 1.61 -7.49
N PRO A 292 3.75 0.56 -8.07
CA PRO A 292 3.03 -0.49 -8.81
C PRO A 292 1.98 -1.22 -7.97
N MET A 293 2.24 -1.43 -6.68
CA MET A 293 1.32 -2.06 -5.76
C MET A 293 0.05 -1.24 -5.53
N THR A 294 0.16 0.09 -5.45
CA THR A 294 -1.00 0.99 -5.28
C THR A 294 -2.04 0.79 -6.38
N VAL A 295 -1.60 0.75 -7.65
CA VAL A 295 -2.50 0.51 -8.79
C VAL A 295 -3.12 -0.90 -8.71
N THR A 296 -2.32 -1.90 -8.38
CA THR A 296 -2.79 -3.28 -8.25
C THR A 296 -3.82 -3.43 -7.13
N MET A 297 -3.62 -2.78 -5.99
CA MET A 297 -4.59 -2.80 -4.89
C MET A 297 -5.89 -2.07 -5.23
N LEU A 298 -5.86 -1.04 -6.07
CA LEU A 298 -7.06 -0.40 -6.60
C LEU A 298 -7.92 -1.39 -7.40
N LEU A 299 -7.29 -2.18 -8.29
CA LEU A 299 -7.98 -3.23 -9.04
C LEU A 299 -8.52 -4.33 -8.10
N TYR A 300 -7.70 -4.74 -7.13
CA TYR A 300 -8.09 -5.72 -6.12
C TYR A 300 -9.33 -5.25 -5.33
N ASN A 301 -9.34 -4.02 -4.84
CA ASN A 301 -10.47 -3.43 -4.12
C ASN A 301 -11.73 -3.42 -4.99
N THR A 302 -11.62 -3.08 -6.27
CA THR A 302 -12.76 -3.07 -7.20
C THR A 302 -13.32 -4.48 -7.42
N VAL A 303 -12.45 -5.48 -7.61
CA VAL A 303 -12.87 -6.89 -7.73
C VAL A 303 -13.46 -7.40 -6.41
N TRP A 304 -12.90 -7.00 -5.27
CA TRP A 304 -13.43 -7.34 -3.95
C TRP A 304 -14.85 -6.80 -3.76
N SER A 305 -15.08 -5.50 -4.05
CA SER A 305 -16.40 -4.87 -4.00
C SER A 305 -17.40 -5.57 -4.93
N TYR A 306 -17.00 -5.85 -6.16
CA TYR A 306 -17.80 -6.59 -7.12
C TYR A 306 -18.24 -7.96 -6.58
N ARG A 307 -17.33 -8.75 -6.00
CA ARG A 307 -17.63 -10.06 -5.43
C ARG A 307 -18.57 -9.96 -4.23
N GLN A 308 -18.40 -8.96 -3.36
CA GLN A 308 -19.34 -8.71 -2.25
C GLN A 308 -20.76 -8.47 -2.74
N ARG A 309 -20.92 -7.65 -3.78
CA ARG A 309 -22.24 -7.33 -4.36
C ARG A 309 -22.89 -8.53 -5.04
N LEU A 310 -22.12 -9.50 -5.53
CA LEU A 310 -22.62 -10.77 -6.05
C LEU A 310 -22.87 -11.81 -4.95
N GLY A 311 -22.57 -11.54 -3.70
CA GLY A 311 -22.68 -12.50 -2.60
C GLY A 311 -21.67 -13.66 -2.71
N LEU A 312 -20.57 -13.47 -3.43
CA LEU A 312 -19.52 -14.48 -3.60
C LEU A 312 -18.52 -14.42 -2.45
N SER A 313 -18.18 -15.57 -1.86
CA SER A 313 -17.14 -15.66 -0.84
C SER A 313 -15.77 -15.24 -1.38
N HIS A 314 -14.93 -14.67 -0.51
CA HIS A 314 -13.54 -14.38 -0.86
C HIS A 314 -12.75 -15.69 -0.91
N THR A 315 -12.12 -15.97 -2.05
CA THR A 315 -10.97 -16.88 -2.10
C THR A 315 -9.78 -16.03 -1.65
N GLY A 316 -9.18 -16.37 -0.50
CA GLY A 316 -8.09 -15.68 0.20
C GLY A 316 -6.83 -15.42 -0.64
#